data_e723f9ad1769dc6c281fae6390eec54e
#
_entry.id   e723f9ad1769dc6c281fae6390eec54e
#
_cell.length_a   1.000
_cell.length_b   1.000
_cell.length_c   1.000
_cell.angle_alpha   90.00
_cell.angle_beta   90.00
_cell.angle_gamma   90.00
#
_symmetry.space_group_name_H-M   'P 1'
#
loop_
_entity.id
_entity.type
_entity.pdbx_description
1 polymer ?
#
loop_
_entity_poly.entity_id
_entity_poly.type
_entity_poly.pdbx_seq_one_letter_code
_entity_poly.pdbx_strand_id
1 'polypeptide(L)'
;MKVILINPNSTEAMTVSSVEAAQAAEPEIEFVGWTSREGPRSIQGPEDGERAIGPLLELVNQAVFEKPLAVILGCFDDTGLQQAKQICKCPVLGIGEASFVLSSLYSSQTAVITTVKEAVPIIKNNIANLGYQNNVTDVIAADVEVLELEYNKNGSAMKFAQASESLNPNIKNIILGCAGAVNIKDEFERLTGYTAFDGVTSAAKLCRSLL
;
A
#
# COMPACT_ATOMS: atom_id res chain seq x y z
N MET A 1 10.55 6.86 18.56
CA MET A 1 9.17 6.29 18.70
C MET A 1 8.99 5.22 17.65
N LYS A 2 8.35 4.09 18.03
CA LYS A 2 8.27 2.89 17.20
C LYS A 2 6.92 2.80 16.48
N VAL A 3 6.94 2.53 15.18
CA VAL A 3 5.78 2.16 14.35
C VAL A 3 5.94 0.70 13.92
N ILE A 4 4.90 -0.11 14.05
CA ILE A 4 4.93 -1.51 13.61
C ILE A 4 4.26 -1.57 12.23
N LEU A 5 5.01 -2.04 11.23
CA LEU A 5 4.50 -2.32 9.89
C LEU A 5 4.24 -3.83 9.78
N ILE A 6 2.98 -4.20 9.62
CA ILE A 6 2.57 -5.61 9.49
C ILE A 6 2.28 -5.92 8.03
N ASN A 7 3.08 -6.79 7.45
CA ASN A 7 2.81 -7.38 6.15
C ASN A 7 1.85 -8.57 6.33
N PRO A 8 0.62 -8.54 5.78
CA PRO A 8 -0.36 -9.60 5.95
C PRO A 8 -0.10 -10.85 5.11
N ASN A 9 0.89 -10.82 4.22
CA ASN A 9 1.36 -11.99 3.49
C ASN A 9 2.65 -12.57 4.08
N SER A 10 3.04 -13.79 3.67
CA SER A 10 4.18 -14.51 4.23
C SER A 10 5.51 -14.25 3.51
N THR A 11 5.56 -13.33 2.55
CA THR A 11 6.79 -12.99 1.82
C THR A 11 7.63 -11.97 2.60
N GLU A 12 8.67 -12.46 3.29
CA GLU A 12 9.54 -11.64 4.14
C GLU A 12 10.26 -10.53 3.35
N ALA A 13 10.64 -10.77 2.10
CA ALA A 13 11.25 -9.76 1.23
C ALA A 13 10.36 -8.51 1.09
N MET A 14 9.03 -8.68 0.97
CA MET A 14 8.09 -7.55 0.91
C MET A 14 8.03 -6.78 2.23
N THR A 15 8.20 -7.45 3.36
CA THR A 15 8.28 -6.78 4.66
C THR A 15 9.55 -5.92 4.74
N VAL A 16 10.68 -6.49 4.32
CA VAL A 16 11.98 -5.81 4.32
C VAL A 16 11.94 -4.57 3.43
N SER A 17 11.54 -4.72 2.16
CA SER A 17 11.47 -3.59 1.22
C SER A 17 10.51 -2.48 1.69
N SER A 18 9.38 -2.85 2.31
CA SER A 18 8.44 -1.89 2.89
C SER A 18 9.04 -1.13 4.09
N VAL A 19 9.73 -1.82 4.99
CA VAL A 19 10.39 -1.17 6.14
C VAL A 19 11.50 -0.24 5.68
N GLU A 20 12.34 -0.67 4.73
CA GLU A 20 13.41 0.16 4.16
C GLU A 20 12.84 1.45 3.52
N ALA A 21 11.75 1.33 2.75
CA ALA A 21 11.09 2.48 2.14
C ALA A 21 10.46 3.42 3.17
N ALA A 22 9.80 2.88 4.20
CA ALA A 22 9.22 3.66 5.29
C ALA A 22 10.32 4.40 6.09
N GLN A 23 11.41 3.71 6.41
CA GLN A 23 12.55 4.27 7.15
C GLN A 23 13.28 5.35 6.35
N ALA A 24 13.40 5.18 5.04
CA ALA A 24 13.98 6.20 4.16
C ALA A 24 13.07 7.44 4.06
N ALA A 25 11.74 7.26 4.05
CA ALA A 25 10.78 8.35 3.99
C ALA A 25 10.72 9.17 5.28
N GLU A 26 10.85 8.53 6.46
CA GLU A 26 10.78 9.16 7.78
C GLU A 26 11.88 8.64 8.70
N PRO A 27 13.13 9.16 8.57
CA PRO A 27 14.29 8.64 9.30
C PRO A 27 14.21 8.79 10.84
N GLU A 28 13.39 9.70 11.34
CA GLU A 28 13.24 9.97 12.78
C GLU A 28 12.28 8.99 13.49
N ILE A 29 11.57 8.17 12.72
CA ILE A 29 10.65 7.15 13.25
C ILE A 29 11.33 5.77 13.12
N GLU A 30 11.27 4.96 14.14
CA GLU A 30 11.73 3.56 14.09
C GLU A 30 10.60 2.70 13.50
N PHE A 31 10.80 2.11 12.31
CA PHE A 31 9.86 1.17 11.71
C PHE A 31 10.31 -0.27 11.95
N VAL A 32 9.43 -1.07 12.54
CA VAL A 32 9.65 -2.49 12.82
C VAL A 32 8.70 -3.33 11.98
N GLY A 33 9.25 -4.17 11.10
CA GLY A 33 8.47 -5.02 10.21
C GLY A 33 8.07 -6.36 10.85
N TRP A 34 6.82 -6.73 10.70
CA TRP A 34 6.28 -8.03 11.08
C TRP A 34 5.68 -8.73 9.87
N THR A 35 6.05 -9.98 9.64
CA THR A 35 5.57 -10.80 8.53
C THR A 35 4.54 -11.81 9.01
N SER A 36 3.38 -11.86 8.38
CA SER A 36 2.34 -12.84 8.68
C SER A 36 2.69 -14.20 8.06
N ARG A 37 3.48 -15.00 8.77
CA ARG A 37 4.01 -16.28 8.27
C ARG A 37 2.94 -17.30 7.91
N GLU A 38 1.79 -17.24 8.59
CA GLU A 38 0.63 -18.10 8.33
C GLU A 38 -0.32 -17.52 7.26
N GLY A 39 -0.03 -16.32 6.76
CA GLY A 39 -0.76 -15.69 5.66
C GLY A 39 -0.42 -16.32 4.30
N PRO A 40 -1.17 -15.96 3.24
CA PRO A 40 -0.84 -16.36 1.88
C PRO A 40 0.51 -15.76 1.45
N ARG A 41 1.16 -16.34 0.43
CA ARG A 41 2.44 -15.80 -0.09
C ARG A 41 2.31 -14.38 -0.65
N SER A 42 1.16 -14.08 -1.26
CA SER A 42 0.78 -12.76 -1.76
C SER A 42 -0.74 -12.63 -1.69
N ILE A 43 -1.24 -11.40 -1.73
CA ILE A 43 -2.69 -11.13 -1.78
C ILE A 43 -2.97 -10.62 -3.19
N GLN A 44 -3.69 -11.40 -3.99
CA GLN A 44 -3.99 -11.14 -5.39
C GLN A 44 -5.50 -11.22 -5.68
N GLY A 45 -6.33 -10.95 -4.69
CA GLY A 45 -7.78 -10.93 -4.83
C GLY A 45 -8.50 -11.32 -3.54
N PRO A 46 -9.85 -11.47 -3.60
CA PRO A 46 -10.68 -11.63 -2.42
C PRO A 46 -10.35 -12.88 -1.59
N GLU A 47 -10.08 -14.01 -2.23
CA GLU A 47 -9.80 -15.29 -1.54
C GLU A 47 -8.51 -15.20 -0.71
N ASP A 48 -7.45 -14.61 -1.28
CA ASP A 48 -6.21 -14.41 -0.54
C ASP A 48 -6.41 -13.40 0.59
N GLY A 49 -7.21 -12.34 0.34
CA GLY A 49 -7.58 -11.37 1.36
C GLY A 49 -8.27 -12.02 2.56
N GLU A 50 -9.27 -12.88 2.32
CA GLU A 50 -9.98 -13.61 3.38
C GLU A 50 -9.02 -14.50 4.18
N ARG A 51 -8.12 -15.23 3.51
CA ARG A 51 -7.11 -16.08 4.15
C ARG A 51 -6.10 -15.30 4.98
N ALA A 52 -5.82 -14.05 4.60
CA ALA A 52 -4.86 -13.20 5.31
C ALA A 52 -5.42 -12.62 6.62
N ILE A 53 -6.74 -12.42 6.75
CA ILE A 53 -7.35 -11.70 7.89
C ILE A 53 -7.03 -12.36 9.23
N GLY A 54 -7.25 -13.65 9.39
CA GLY A 54 -7.03 -14.35 10.66
C GLY A 54 -5.60 -14.16 11.20
N PRO A 55 -4.58 -14.61 10.45
CA PRO A 55 -3.18 -14.45 10.85
C PRO A 55 -2.74 -12.99 11.04
N LEU A 56 -3.27 -12.07 10.22
CA LEU A 56 -3.02 -10.64 10.38
C LEU A 56 -3.52 -10.13 11.74
N LEU A 57 -4.76 -10.45 12.11
CA LEU A 57 -5.36 -9.96 13.36
C LEU A 57 -4.69 -10.57 14.60
N GLU A 58 -4.11 -11.75 14.50
CA GLU A 58 -3.25 -12.30 15.57
C GLU A 58 -2.01 -11.43 15.79
N LEU A 59 -1.33 -11.01 14.72
CA LEU A 59 -0.20 -10.08 14.81
C LEU A 59 -0.63 -8.70 15.32
N VAL A 60 -1.78 -8.19 14.89
CA VAL A 60 -2.33 -6.94 15.40
C VAL A 60 -2.57 -7.01 16.91
N ASN A 61 -3.14 -8.09 17.42
CA ASN A 61 -3.32 -8.31 18.85
C ASN A 61 -1.98 -8.33 19.60
N GLN A 62 -0.94 -8.94 19.05
CA GLN A 62 0.40 -8.92 19.63
C GLN A 62 1.00 -7.51 19.61
N ALA A 63 0.81 -6.74 18.52
CA ALA A 63 1.31 -5.37 18.39
C ALA A 63 0.75 -4.42 19.47
N VAL A 64 -0.47 -4.65 19.96
CA VAL A 64 -1.06 -3.84 21.05
C VAL A 64 -0.19 -3.86 22.32
N PHE A 65 0.45 -4.99 22.65
CA PHE A 65 1.31 -5.11 23.84
C PHE A 65 2.62 -4.34 23.71
N GLU A 66 3.08 -4.10 22.49
CA GLU A 66 4.27 -3.31 22.18
C GLU A 66 4.07 -1.79 22.35
N LYS A 67 2.83 -1.34 22.50
CA LYS A 67 2.43 0.07 22.63
C LYS A 67 3.08 0.98 21.56
N PRO A 68 2.94 0.63 20.26
CA PRO A 68 3.55 1.42 19.20
C PRO A 68 2.88 2.80 19.08
N LEU A 69 3.58 3.75 18.44
CA LEU A 69 3.01 5.03 18.04
C LEU A 69 1.83 4.84 17.08
N ALA A 70 1.98 3.93 16.12
CA ALA A 70 0.97 3.52 15.15
C ALA A 70 1.25 2.10 14.65
N VAL A 71 0.24 1.50 14.02
CA VAL A 71 0.38 0.26 13.24
C VAL A 71 0.09 0.61 11.77
N ILE A 72 0.95 0.14 10.86
CA ILE A 72 0.73 0.21 9.41
C ILE A 72 0.40 -1.20 8.89
N LEU A 73 -0.67 -1.34 8.12
CA LEU A 73 -1.02 -2.57 7.43
C LEU A 73 -0.51 -2.52 5.98
N GLY A 74 0.44 -3.39 5.65
CA GLY A 74 1.18 -3.42 4.39
C GLY A 74 0.45 -4.17 3.26
N CYS A 75 -0.85 -3.94 3.07
CA CYS A 75 -1.63 -4.41 1.92
C CYS A 75 -2.42 -3.25 1.34
N PHE A 76 -2.33 -3.05 0.02
CA PHE A 76 -2.99 -1.91 -0.63
C PHE A 76 -4.52 -2.05 -0.68
N ASP A 77 -5.02 -3.28 -0.64
CA ASP A 77 -6.45 -3.57 -0.52
C ASP A 77 -7.02 -3.22 0.87
N ASP A 78 -6.18 -2.74 1.78
CA ASP A 78 -6.52 -2.44 3.18
C ASP A 78 -7.21 -3.62 3.90
N THR A 79 -6.77 -4.84 3.55
CA THR A 79 -7.27 -6.10 4.10
C THR A 79 -7.19 -6.09 5.62
N GLY A 80 -8.31 -6.32 6.31
CA GLY A 80 -8.37 -6.37 7.78
C GLY A 80 -8.26 -5.01 8.49
N LEU A 81 -8.20 -3.89 7.76
CA LEU A 81 -7.97 -2.55 8.35
C LEU A 81 -9.04 -2.17 9.36
N GLN A 82 -10.32 -2.39 9.05
CA GLN A 82 -11.41 -2.00 9.94
C GLN A 82 -11.41 -2.82 11.25
N GLN A 83 -11.12 -4.12 11.15
CA GLN A 83 -10.98 -4.99 12.31
C GLN A 83 -9.76 -4.58 13.16
N ALA A 84 -8.62 -4.29 12.54
CA ALA A 84 -7.43 -3.83 13.23
C ALA A 84 -7.66 -2.49 13.96
N LYS A 85 -8.39 -1.56 13.36
CA LYS A 85 -8.81 -0.29 14.00
C LYS A 85 -9.68 -0.52 15.25
N GLN A 86 -10.46 -1.60 15.31
CA GLN A 86 -11.26 -1.95 16.49
C GLN A 86 -10.43 -2.56 17.63
N ILE A 87 -9.33 -3.23 17.30
CA ILE A 87 -8.43 -3.90 18.25
C ILE A 87 -7.44 -2.91 18.88
N CYS A 88 -6.84 -2.05 18.05
CA CYS A 88 -5.78 -1.14 18.48
C CYS A 88 -6.34 0.11 19.18
N LYS A 89 -5.63 0.57 20.22
CA LYS A 89 -5.87 1.88 20.85
C LYS A 89 -5.03 3.00 20.22
N CYS A 90 -3.98 2.65 19.48
CA CYS A 90 -3.18 3.59 18.68
C CYS A 90 -3.76 3.71 17.27
N PRO A 91 -3.37 4.74 16.50
CA PRO A 91 -3.72 4.84 15.10
C PRO A 91 -3.32 3.60 14.29
N VAL A 92 -4.21 3.17 13.39
CA VAL A 92 -3.93 2.11 12.41
C VAL A 92 -4.13 2.69 11.02
N LEU A 93 -3.09 2.63 10.20
CA LEU A 93 -3.08 3.14 8.84
C LEU A 93 -3.03 1.97 7.85
N GLY A 94 -3.98 1.93 6.93
CA GLY A 94 -3.87 1.12 5.74
C GLY A 94 -3.05 1.87 4.68
N ILE A 95 -2.22 1.16 3.94
CA ILE A 95 -1.39 1.82 2.91
C ILE A 95 -2.22 2.31 1.73
N GLY A 96 -3.38 1.70 1.44
CA GLY A 96 -4.34 2.20 0.46
C GLY A 96 -4.96 3.52 0.92
N GLU A 97 -5.59 3.52 2.11
CA GLU A 97 -6.18 4.72 2.71
C GLU A 97 -5.16 5.88 2.80
N ALA A 98 -3.94 5.60 3.23
CA ALA A 98 -2.88 6.61 3.36
C ALA A 98 -2.52 7.27 2.04
N SER A 99 -2.47 6.52 0.94
CA SER A 99 -2.18 7.08 -0.38
C SER A 99 -3.32 7.93 -0.92
N PHE A 100 -4.58 7.56 -0.64
CA PHE A 100 -5.74 8.40 -1.00
C PHE A 100 -5.72 9.74 -0.24
N VAL A 101 -5.40 9.72 1.06
CA VAL A 101 -5.23 10.94 1.87
C VAL A 101 -4.18 11.85 1.26
N LEU A 102 -2.96 11.36 1.02
CA LEU A 102 -1.87 12.20 0.51
C LEU A 102 -2.13 12.70 -0.91
N SER A 103 -2.65 11.86 -1.80
CA SER A 103 -2.96 12.28 -3.17
C SER A 103 -4.06 13.35 -3.23
N SER A 104 -5.00 13.34 -2.27
CA SER A 104 -6.08 14.32 -2.20
C SER A 104 -5.62 15.74 -1.87
N LEU A 105 -4.39 15.92 -1.38
CA LEU A 105 -3.78 17.24 -1.16
C LEU A 105 -3.37 17.92 -2.48
N TYR A 106 -3.35 17.18 -3.57
CA TYR A 106 -3.04 17.71 -4.89
C TYR A 106 -4.34 18.06 -5.63
N SER A 107 -4.35 19.17 -6.36
CA SER A 107 -5.53 19.67 -7.08
C SER A 107 -5.86 18.90 -8.36
N SER A 108 -4.98 18.01 -8.81
CA SER A 108 -5.14 17.22 -10.04
C SER A 108 -5.83 15.88 -9.80
N GLN A 109 -6.48 15.35 -10.83
CA GLN A 109 -7.05 14.01 -10.78
C GLN A 109 -5.94 12.95 -10.65
N THR A 110 -6.25 11.91 -9.92
CA THR A 110 -5.36 10.79 -9.60
C THR A 110 -5.95 9.49 -10.14
N ALA A 111 -5.10 8.59 -10.65
CA ALA A 111 -5.47 7.21 -10.92
C ALA A 111 -4.70 6.24 -10.03
N VAL A 112 -5.27 5.06 -9.80
CA VAL A 112 -4.56 3.92 -9.22
C VAL A 112 -4.17 2.97 -10.33
N ILE A 113 -2.90 2.57 -10.36
CA ILE A 113 -2.44 1.43 -11.15
C ILE A 113 -2.06 0.33 -10.16
N THR A 114 -2.84 -0.76 -10.16
CA THR A 114 -2.58 -1.93 -9.31
C THR A 114 -1.94 -3.06 -10.10
N THR A 115 -1.58 -4.13 -9.42
CA THR A 115 -0.91 -5.31 -9.99
C THR A 115 -1.87 -6.15 -10.84
N VAL A 116 -2.90 -6.73 -10.23
CA VAL A 116 -3.80 -7.71 -10.85
C VAL A 116 -5.23 -7.17 -10.97
N LYS A 117 -5.98 -7.69 -11.93
CA LYS A 117 -7.37 -7.24 -12.19
C LYS A 117 -8.33 -7.54 -11.05
N GLU A 118 -8.06 -8.59 -10.31
CA GLU A 118 -8.87 -9.04 -9.17
C GLU A 118 -8.87 -8.02 -8.02
N ALA A 119 -7.82 -7.20 -7.89
CA ALA A 119 -7.74 -6.13 -6.90
C ALA A 119 -8.56 -4.88 -7.30
N VAL A 120 -8.82 -4.67 -8.59
CA VAL A 120 -9.51 -3.45 -9.08
C VAL A 120 -10.87 -3.20 -8.41
N PRO A 121 -11.80 -4.17 -8.32
CA PRO A 121 -13.09 -3.93 -7.67
C PRO A 121 -12.95 -3.64 -6.17
N ILE A 122 -11.98 -4.26 -5.49
CA ILE A 122 -11.73 -4.03 -4.06
C ILE A 122 -11.28 -2.59 -3.85
N ILE A 123 -10.29 -2.13 -4.61
CA ILE A 123 -9.74 -0.78 -4.53
C ILE A 123 -10.82 0.27 -4.86
N LYS A 124 -11.63 0.06 -5.92
CA LYS A 124 -12.75 0.95 -6.25
C LYS A 124 -13.75 1.06 -5.11
N ASN A 125 -14.08 -0.06 -4.47
CA ASN A 125 -14.97 -0.07 -3.31
C ASN A 125 -14.37 0.69 -2.12
N ASN A 126 -13.08 0.53 -1.83
CA ASN A 126 -12.38 1.26 -0.78
C ASN A 126 -12.39 2.78 -1.05
N ILE A 127 -12.08 3.20 -2.28
CA ILE A 127 -12.14 4.60 -2.71
C ILE A 127 -13.53 5.20 -2.45
N ALA A 128 -14.59 4.47 -2.83
CA ALA A 128 -15.96 4.92 -2.66
C ALA A 128 -16.36 5.01 -1.18
N ASN A 129 -16.06 3.96 -0.39
CA ASN A 129 -16.38 3.92 1.03
C ASN A 129 -15.66 4.99 1.86
N LEU A 130 -14.45 5.38 1.44
CA LEU A 130 -13.65 6.42 2.07
C LEU A 130 -13.95 7.83 1.53
N GLY A 131 -14.78 7.96 0.48
CA GLY A 131 -15.20 9.25 -0.06
C GLY A 131 -14.21 9.92 -1.03
N TYR A 132 -13.23 9.18 -1.59
CA TYR A 132 -12.20 9.71 -2.48
C TYR A 132 -12.52 9.61 -3.98
N GLN A 133 -13.74 9.21 -4.37
CA GLN A 133 -14.13 9.01 -5.78
C GLN A 133 -14.05 10.27 -6.66
N ASN A 134 -14.06 11.46 -6.05
CA ASN A 134 -13.91 12.72 -6.78
C ASN A 134 -12.44 13.09 -7.05
N ASN A 135 -11.51 12.52 -6.28
CA ASN A 135 -10.08 12.73 -6.43
C ASN A 135 -9.42 11.56 -7.21
N VAL A 136 -9.74 10.32 -6.84
CA VAL A 136 -9.24 9.11 -7.50
C VAL A 136 -10.31 8.62 -8.47
N THR A 137 -10.13 8.95 -9.76
CA THR A 137 -11.15 8.76 -10.79
C THR A 137 -11.02 7.45 -11.55
N ASP A 138 -9.83 6.87 -11.61
CA ASP A 138 -9.55 5.65 -12.36
C ASP A 138 -8.78 4.62 -11.52
N VAL A 139 -9.11 3.35 -11.74
CA VAL A 139 -8.37 2.21 -11.18
C VAL A 139 -8.19 1.18 -12.29
N ILE A 140 -6.94 0.90 -12.65
CA ILE A 140 -6.57 -0.07 -13.69
C ILE A 140 -5.51 -1.04 -13.14
N ALA A 141 -5.33 -2.17 -13.83
CA ALA A 141 -4.30 -3.14 -13.51
C ALA A 141 -3.18 -3.13 -14.56
N ALA A 142 -1.94 -3.35 -14.11
CA ALA A 142 -0.77 -3.47 -14.98
C ALA A 142 -0.53 -4.92 -15.45
N ASP A 143 -1.36 -5.87 -15.04
CA ASP A 143 -1.22 -7.30 -15.31
C ASP A 143 0.19 -7.84 -14.91
N VAL A 144 0.59 -7.51 -13.67
CA VAL A 144 1.85 -7.93 -13.04
C VAL A 144 1.51 -8.76 -11.82
N GLU A 145 2.10 -9.92 -11.64
CA GLU A 145 1.95 -10.67 -10.40
C GLU A 145 2.61 -9.91 -9.23
N VAL A 146 1.99 -9.97 -8.04
CA VAL A 146 2.45 -9.20 -6.88
C VAL A 146 3.93 -9.45 -6.56
N LEU A 147 4.38 -10.70 -6.63
CA LEU A 147 5.77 -11.04 -6.33
C LEU A 147 6.77 -10.59 -7.40
N GLU A 148 6.35 -10.33 -8.65
CA GLU A 148 7.23 -9.78 -9.67
C GLU A 148 7.83 -8.43 -9.26
N LEU A 149 7.14 -7.65 -8.44
CA LEU A 149 7.65 -6.39 -7.90
C LEU A 149 8.93 -6.54 -7.07
N GLU A 150 9.19 -7.73 -6.53
CA GLU A 150 10.41 -8.01 -5.76
C GLU A 150 11.58 -8.47 -6.63
N TYR A 151 11.34 -9.34 -7.62
CA TYR A 151 12.42 -9.97 -8.39
C TYR A 151 12.57 -9.47 -9.83
N ASN A 152 11.59 -8.75 -10.38
CA ASN A 152 11.59 -8.19 -11.74
C ASN A 152 11.22 -6.70 -11.75
N LYS A 153 11.91 -5.89 -10.95
CA LYS A 153 11.57 -4.48 -10.71
C LYS A 153 11.48 -3.67 -12.01
N ASN A 154 12.46 -3.76 -12.88
CA ASN A 154 12.48 -3.01 -14.15
C ASN A 154 11.36 -3.46 -15.10
N GLY A 155 11.13 -4.75 -15.26
CA GLY A 155 10.04 -5.27 -16.09
C GLY A 155 8.66 -4.85 -15.56
N SER A 156 8.49 -4.89 -14.25
CA SER A 156 7.27 -4.43 -13.59
C SER A 156 7.05 -2.92 -13.77
N ALA A 157 8.09 -2.09 -13.59
CA ALA A 157 8.00 -0.64 -13.84
C ALA A 157 7.58 -0.33 -15.29
N MET A 158 8.13 -1.04 -16.26
CA MET A 158 7.74 -0.89 -17.68
C MET A 158 6.28 -1.27 -17.92
N LYS A 159 5.78 -2.37 -17.34
CA LYS A 159 4.37 -2.77 -17.47
C LYS A 159 3.43 -1.74 -16.83
N PHE A 160 3.79 -1.21 -15.65
CA PHE A 160 3.04 -0.13 -15.02
C PHE A 160 3.05 1.15 -15.87
N ALA A 161 4.19 1.52 -16.46
CA ALA A 161 4.29 2.65 -17.36
C ALA A 161 3.41 2.45 -18.62
N GLN A 162 3.45 1.27 -19.23
CA GLN A 162 2.59 0.93 -20.37
C GLN A 162 1.11 1.00 -20.01
N ALA A 163 0.70 0.50 -18.84
CA ALA A 163 -0.68 0.60 -18.38
C ALA A 163 -1.14 2.06 -18.28
N SER A 164 -0.25 2.97 -17.83
CA SER A 164 -0.56 4.40 -17.69
C SER A 164 -0.89 5.09 -19.02
N GLU A 165 -0.47 4.56 -20.16
CA GLU A 165 -0.77 5.12 -21.49
C GLU A 165 -2.27 5.11 -21.82
N SER A 166 -3.05 4.24 -21.18
CA SER A 166 -4.51 4.16 -21.35
C SER A 166 -5.31 5.17 -20.53
N LEU A 167 -4.65 5.88 -19.61
CA LEU A 167 -5.32 6.81 -18.71
C LEU A 167 -5.73 8.12 -19.38
N ASN A 168 -6.74 8.78 -18.79
CA ASN A 168 -7.17 10.09 -19.25
C ASN A 168 -6.02 11.11 -19.15
N PRO A 169 -5.74 11.92 -20.20
CA PRO A 169 -4.65 12.93 -20.18
C PRO A 169 -4.75 13.99 -19.06
N ASN A 170 -5.93 14.15 -18.44
CA ASN A 170 -6.11 15.06 -17.30
C ASN A 170 -5.54 14.50 -15.99
N ILE A 171 -5.28 13.20 -15.91
CA ILE A 171 -4.63 12.57 -14.76
C ILE A 171 -3.19 13.04 -14.72
N LYS A 172 -2.73 13.50 -13.56
CA LYS A 172 -1.36 13.97 -13.34
C LYS A 172 -0.63 13.22 -12.24
N ASN A 173 -1.37 12.56 -11.37
CA ASN A 173 -0.85 11.80 -10.25
C ASN A 173 -1.23 10.33 -10.39
N ILE A 174 -0.32 9.44 -10.02
CA ILE A 174 -0.55 8.00 -10.02
C ILE A 174 -0.31 7.46 -8.61
N ILE A 175 -1.23 6.64 -8.13
CA ILE A 175 -1.02 5.81 -6.95
C ILE A 175 -0.63 4.42 -7.44
N LEU A 176 0.50 3.92 -6.99
CA LEU A 176 0.97 2.56 -7.27
C LEU A 176 0.39 1.60 -6.24
N GLY A 177 -0.60 0.81 -6.67
CA GLY A 177 -1.52 0.05 -5.83
C GLY A 177 -1.00 -1.31 -5.39
N CYS A 178 0.18 -1.37 -4.79
CA CYS A 178 0.74 -2.56 -4.13
C CYS A 178 1.81 -2.14 -3.11
N ALA A 179 2.00 -2.90 -2.02
CA ALA A 179 3.09 -2.65 -1.08
C ALA A 179 4.47 -2.77 -1.74
N GLY A 180 4.67 -3.78 -2.61
CA GLY A 180 5.90 -3.97 -3.37
C GLY A 180 6.20 -2.86 -4.39
N ALA A 181 5.26 -1.95 -4.65
CA ALA A 181 5.46 -0.85 -5.59
C ALA A 181 6.52 0.18 -5.14
N VAL A 182 6.94 0.15 -3.87
CA VAL A 182 8.11 0.89 -3.38
C VAL A 182 9.37 0.59 -4.20
N ASN A 183 9.46 -0.61 -4.76
CA ASN A 183 10.61 -1.06 -5.55
C ASN A 183 10.64 -0.49 -6.98
N ILE A 184 9.53 0.01 -7.48
CA ILE A 184 9.40 0.43 -8.89
C ILE A 184 9.06 1.93 -9.04
N LYS A 185 8.77 2.62 -7.95
CA LYS A 185 8.27 4.00 -7.97
C LYS A 185 9.18 4.95 -8.74
N ASP A 186 10.46 5.01 -8.40
CA ASP A 186 11.40 5.94 -9.00
C ASP A 186 11.58 5.68 -10.51
N GLU A 187 11.64 4.41 -10.89
CA GLU A 187 11.73 4.01 -12.29
C GLU A 187 10.45 4.30 -13.05
N PHE A 188 9.28 4.11 -12.45
CA PHE A 188 7.99 4.48 -13.02
C PHE A 188 7.91 6.00 -13.28
N GLU A 189 8.28 6.83 -12.30
CA GLU A 189 8.33 8.29 -12.45
C GLU A 189 9.30 8.72 -13.57
N ARG A 190 10.47 8.07 -13.64
CA ARG A 190 11.46 8.32 -14.70
C ARG A 190 10.93 7.99 -16.09
N LEU A 191 10.20 6.87 -16.23
CA LEU A 191 9.65 6.42 -17.52
C LEU A 191 8.47 7.27 -18.00
N THR A 192 7.64 7.76 -17.08
CA THR A 192 6.34 8.34 -17.43
C THR A 192 6.25 9.85 -17.23
N GLY A 193 7.06 10.41 -16.33
CA GLY A 193 6.97 11.81 -15.92
C GLY A 193 5.78 12.11 -14.98
N TYR A 194 4.98 11.12 -14.59
CA TYR A 194 3.94 11.30 -13.57
C TYR A 194 4.55 11.51 -12.19
N THR A 195 3.83 12.19 -11.30
CA THR A 195 4.10 12.14 -9.86
C THR A 195 3.45 10.86 -9.31
N ALA A 196 4.25 10.00 -8.69
CA ALA A 196 3.76 8.73 -8.15
C ALA A 196 3.74 8.71 -6.63
N PHE A 197 2.68 8.14 -6.09
CA PHE A 197 2.50 7.83 -4.68
C PHE A 197 2.55 6.31 -4.50
N ASP A 198 3.32 5.82 -3.56
CA ASP A 198 3.18 4.47 -3.05
C ASP A 198 2.54 4.50 -1.65
N GLY A 199 1.85 3.43 -1.30
CA GLY A 199 1.09 3.39 -0.06
C GLY A 199 1.97 3.33 1.19
N VAL A 200 3.13 2.70 1.12
CA VAL A 200 4.03 2.51 2.27
C VAL A 200 4.65 3.83 2.70
N THR A 201 5.27 4.56 1.77
CA THR A 201 5.86 5.87 2.08
C THR A 201 4.78 6.90 2.42
N SER A 202 3.58 6.76 1.85
CA SER A 202 2.43 7.59 2.22
C SER A 202 2.03 7.38 3.68
N ALA A 203 1.90 6.14 4.13
CA ALA A 203 1.59 5.82 5.52
C ALA A 203 2.69 6.27 6.47
N ALA A 204 3.97 6.08 6.11
CA ALA A 204 5.09 6.54 6.91
C ALA A 204 5.07 8.07 7.13
N LYS A 205 4.84 8.85 6.06
CA LYS A 205 4.70 10.32 6.15
C LYS A 205 3.53 10.76 7.02
N LEU A 206 2.40 10.05 6.98
CA LEU A 206 1.28 10.36 7.88
C LEU A 206 1.61 10.06 9.34
N CYS A 207 2.45 9.05 9.64
CA CYS A 207 2.92 8.81 11.00
C CYS A 207 3.70 9.99 11.59
N ARG A 208 4.35 10.82 10.76
CA ARG A 208 5.04 12.03 11.20
C ARG A 208 4.10 12.99 11.93
N SER A 209 2.86 13.10 11.51
CA SER A 209 1.87 13.97 12.15
C SER A 209 1.43 13.51 13.54
N LEU A 210 1.84 12.31 13.97
CA LEU A 210 1.52 11.73 15.27
C LEU A 210 2.61 12.02 16.34
N LEU A 211 3.73 12.63 15.92
CA LEU A 211 4.81 13.08 16.80
C LEU A 211 4.49 14.42 17.43
#